data_3cdda85d90310e1e0c635e1bb8e41514
#
_entry.id   3cdda85d90310e1e0c635e1bb8e41514
#
_cell.length_a   1.000
_cell.length_b   1.000
_cell.length_c   1.000
_cell.angle_alpha   90.00
_cell.angle_beta   90.00
_cell.angle_gamma   90.00
#
_symmetry.space_group_name_H-M   'P 1'
#
loop_
_entity.id
_entity.type
_entity.pdbx_description
1 polymer ?
#
loop_
_entity_poly.entity_id
_entity_poly.type
_entity_poly.pdbx_seq_one_letter_code
_entity_poly.pdbx_strand_id
1 'polypeptide(L)'
;LGDASVTEGEVSEAFQFAVLKQLPVIYLVQDNNWGISVTAQEARSMNAFEFAAGFKGMNRVQVDGSDFEASYSVMKEVVDFVRRERKPYLVHAQVPLLGHHTSGVRREFYRTDEDWARHQEHDPNSKLRKKLVEKGVLENELLHIEKEAAELVAGDFAKAVASPDPDPATVEDHIFVATPITEEKGERSPAGADKVIMVDAALFAIREIMEQHPEAVLYGQDVGKRLGGVFREAATLGDMFGEHRVFNTAIQEAYVVGSTAGMS
;
A
#
# COMPACT_ATOMS: atom_id res chain seq x y z
N LEU A 1 7.80 -2.18 4.35
CA LEU A 1 6.37 -2.15 4.70
C LEU A 1 5.85 -0.73 4.54
N GLY A 2 4.61 -0.58 4.03
CA GLY A 2 3.86 0.66 4.21
C GLY A 2 3.31 0.75 5.64
N ASP A 3 3.03 1.95 6.09
CA ASP A 3 2.54 2.18 7.45
C ASP A 3 1.17 1.55 7.71
N ALA A 4 0.27 1.56 6.72
CA ALA A 4 -1.02 0.93 6.83
C ALA A 4 -0.92 -0.61 6.92
N SER A 5 0.04 -1.24 6.24
CA SER A 5 0.22 -2.69 6.30
C SER A 5 0.73 -3.21 7.65
N VAL A 6 1.21 -2.33 8.55
CA VAL A 6 1.61 -2.74 9.90
C VAL A 6 0.41 -3.15 10.77
N THR A 7 -0.81 -2.81 10.35
CA THR A 7 -2.03 -3.23 11.05
C THR A 7 -2.47 -4.67 10.75
N GLU A 8 -1.81 -5.33 9.77
CA GLU A 8 -2.04 -6.74 9.47
C GLU A 8 -1.65 -7.65 10.64
N GLY A 9 -2.45 -8.69 10.88
CA GLY A 9 -2.20 -9.66 11.95
C GLY A 9 -0.86 -10.37 11.79
N GLU A 10 -0.51 -10.72 10.56
CA GLU A 10 0.73 -11.39 10.17
C GLU A 10 1.98 -10.58 10.51
N VAL A 11 1.88 -9.25 10.54
CA VAL A 11 3.00 -8.39 10.98
C VAL A 11 3.28 -8.55 12.46
N SER A 12 2.23 -8.68 13.29
CA SER A 12 2.38 -8.99 14.73
C SER A 12 3.08 -10.32 14.94
N GLU A 13 2.67 -11.35 14.18
CA GLU A 13 3.27 -12.67 14.22
C GLU A 13 4.73 -12.65 13.77
N ALA A 14 5.03 -11.92 12.69
CA ALA A 14 6.39 -11.75 12.19
C ALA A 14 7.30 -11.04 13.21
N PHE A 15 6.81 -10.00 13.89
CA PHE A 15 7.55 -9.30 14.95
C PHE A 15 7.82 -10.22 16.13
N GLN A 16 6.80 -10.94 16.60
CA GLN A 16 6.92 -11.90 17.70
C GLN A 16 7.95 -12.98 17.39
N PHE A 17 7.86 -13.58 16.21
CA PHE A 17 8.77 -14.65 15.77
C PHE A 17 10.21 -14.14 15.61
N ALA A 18 10.40 -12.97 14.99
CA ALA A 18 11.73 -12.38 14.80
C ALA A 18 12.43 -12.10 16.13
N VAL A 19 11.70 -11.57 17.11
CA VAL A 19 12.24 -11.31 18.45
C VAL A 19 12.53 -12.62 19.19
N LEU A 20 11.60 -13.56 19.17
CA LEU A 20 11.77 -14.87 19.84
C LEU A 20 12.96 -15.65 19.31
N LYS A 21 13.17 -15.62 18.00
CA LYS A 21 14.25 -16.35 17.32
C LYS A 21 15.50 -15.50 17.12
N GLN A 22 15.49 -14.24 17.53
CA GLN A 22 16.61 -13.29 17.33
C GLN A 22 17.04 -13.25 15.86
N LEU A 23 16.07 -13.09 14.96
CA LEU A 23 16.35 -13.05 13.52
C LEU A 23 17.02 -11.73 13.12
N PRO A 24 18.06 -11.76 12.28
CA PRO A 24 18.72 -10.56 11.78
C PRO A 24 17.91 -9.91 10.65
N VAL A 25 16.75 -9.35 10.99
CA VAL A 25 15.81 -8.73 10.06
C VAL A 25 15.67 -7.26 10.34
N ILE A 26 15.64 -6.45 9.30
CA ILE A 26 15.30 -5.03 9.36
C ILE A 26 13.89 -4.85 8.81
N TYR A 27 12.99 -4.37 9.65
CA TYR A 27 11.65 -3.94 9.26
C TYR A 27 11.69 -2.45 8.96
N LEU A 28 11.78 -2.09 7.69
CA LEU A 28 11.68 -0.70 7.25
C LEU A 28 10.21 -0.37 6.98
N VAL A 29 9.65 0.52 7.80
CA VAL A 29 8.28 1.02 7.64
C VAL A 29 8.34 2.44 7.09
N GLN A 30 7.79 2.63 5.90
CA GLN A 30 7.66 3.92 5.25
C GLN A 30 6.28 4.50 5.58
N ASP A 31 6.25 5.46 6.50
CA ASP A 31 5.04 6.08 7.00
C ASP A 31 4.77 7.39 6.27
N ASN A 32 3.76 7.38 5.42
CA ASN A 32 3.27 8.55 4.70
C ASN A 32 1.88 9.02 5.16
N ASN A 33 1.34 8.42 6.22
CA ASN A 33 0.02 8.67 6.80
C ASN A 33 -1.19 8.30 5.91
N TRP A 34 -0.97 7.57 4.81
CA TRP A 34 -2.02 7.19 3.88
C TRP A 34 -1.97 5.70 3.51
N GLY A 35 -3.12 5.02 3.64
CA GLY A 35 -3.39 3.72 3.05
C GLY A 35 -4.36 3.89 1.88
N ILE A 36 -3.90 4.29 0.71
CA ILE A 36 -4.69 4.79 -0.43
C ILE A 36 -5.58 5.96 0.01
N SER A 37 -6.86 5.75 0.33
CA SER A 37 -7.81 6.78 0.73
C SER A 37 -8.09 6.86 2.24
N VAL A 38 -7.54 5.92 3.01
CA VAL A 38 -7.69 5.85 4.46
C VAL A 38 -6.51 6.54 5.14
N THR A 39 -6.79 7.50 6.02
CA THR A 39 -5.75 8.19 6.77
C THR A 39 -5.25 7.36 7.95
N ALA A 40 -4.08 7.70 8.47
CA ALA A 40 -3.54 7.09 9.68
C ALA A 40 -4.52 7.16 10.87
N GLN A 41 -5.23 8.28 11.03
CA GLN A 41 -6.20 8.47 12.13
C GLN A 41 -7.44 7.58 11.99
N GLU A 42 -7.80 7.20 10.78
CA GLU A 42 -8.92 6.27 10.53
C GLU A 42 -8.51 4.81 10.72
N ALA A 43 -7.24 4.48 10.49
CA ALA A 43 -6.77 3.10 10.41
C ALA A 43 -6.09 2.59 11.68
N ARG A 44 -5.47 3.47 12.48
CA ARG A 44 -4.61 3.03 13.59
C ARG A 44 -4.61 3.99 14.77
N SER A 45 -4.46 3.43 15.97
CA SER A 45 -4.34 4.18 17.22
C SER A 45 -2.90 4.56 17.57
N MET A 46 -1.92 3.94 16.91
CA MET A 46 -0.49 4.14 17.15
C MET A 46 0.30 3.89 15.86
N ASN A 47 1.48 4.50 15.75
CA ASN A 47 2.37 4.25 14.62
C ASN A 47 3.20 2.97 14.80
N ALA A 48 3.94 2.57 13.76
CA ALA A 48 4.75 1.35 13.78
C ALA A 48 5.85 1.35 14.85
N PHE A 49 6.43 2.52 15.15
CA PHE A 49 7.45 2.63 16.19
C PHE A 49 6.87 2.39 17.59
N GLU A 50 5.68 2.93 17.85
CA GLU A 50 4.94 2.72 19.10
C GLU A 50 4.48 1.26 19.21
N PHE A 51 3.92 0.71 18.14
CA PHE A 51 3.46 -0.67 18.07
C PHE A 51 4.57 -1.68 18.37
N ALA A 52 5.74 -1.49 17.75
CA ALA A 52 6.91 -2.34 17.96
C ALA A 52 7.43 -2.31 19.41
N ALA A 53 7.07 -1.32 20.23
CA ALA A 53 7.44 -1.25 21.63
C ALA A 53 6.86 -2.41 22.46
N GLY A 54 5.73 -2.99 22.03
CA GLY A 54 5.10 -4.13 22.70
C GLY A 54 5.89 -5.43 22.58
N PHE A 55 6.82 -5.52 21.63
CA PHE A 55 7.62 -6.73 21.38
C PHE A 55 8.97 -6.63 22.10
N LYS A 56 9.07 -7.21 23.29
CA LYS A 56 10.27 -7.15 24.11
C LYS A 56 11.49 -7.72 23.39
N GLY A 57 12.45 -6.85 23.10
CA GLY A 57 13.68 -7.21 22.33
C GLY A 57 13.68 -6.70 20.89
N MET A 58 12.61 -6.06 20.43
CA MET A 58 12.59 -5.33 19.18
C MET A 58 13.34 -4.02 19.34
N ASN A 59 14.49 -3.91 18.66
CA ASN A 59 15.19 -2.64 18.53
C ASN A 59 14.45 -1.74 17.54
N ARG A 60 14.43 -0.43 17.79
CA ARG A 60 13.65 0.47 16.93
C ARG A 60 14.18 1.88 16.92
N VAL A 61 14.01 2.57 15.81
CA VAL A 61 14.36 3.98 15.61
C VAL A 61 13.34 4.67 14.73
N GLN A 62 13.15 5.97 14.95
CA GLN A 62 12.41 6.83 14.03
C GLN A 62 13.39 7.74 13.29
N VAL A 63 13.07 8.04 12.03
CA VAL A 63 13.87 8.93 11.19
C VAL A 63 12.97 9.75 10.26
N ASP A 64 13.39 10.99 9.99
CA ASP A 64 12.85 11.76 8.87
C ASP A 64 13.36 11.16 7.56
N GLY A 65 12.51 10.35 6.92
CA GLY A 65 12.84 9.67 5.66
C GLY A 65 12.97 10.63 4.47
N SER A 66 12.60 11.90 4.63
CA SER A 66 12.85 12.95 3.64
C SER A 66 14.23 13.62 3.76
N ASP A 67 14.98 13.32 4.83
CA ASP A 67 16.36 13.76 5.02
C ASP A 67 17.33 12.63 4.66
N PHE A 68 18.05 12.80 3.54
CA PHE A 68 19.00 11.80 3.04
C PHE A 68 20.12 11.49 4.05
N GLU A 69 20.73 12.51 4.67
CA GLU A 69 21.87 12.31 5.58
C GLU A 69 21.42 11.59 6.85
N ALA A 70 20.26 11.95 7.40
CA ALA A 70 19.69 11.27 8.56
C ALA A 70 19.33 9.82 8.22
N SER A 71 18.69 9.58 7.08
CA SER A 71 18.31 8.24 6.61
C SER A 71 19.53 7.36 6.36
N TYR A 72 20.58 7.90 5.72
CA TYR A 72 21.84 7.18 5.47
C TYR A 72 22.52 6.78 6.78
N SER A 73 22.65 7.73 7.72
CA SER A 73 23.31 7.48 9.01
C SER A 73 22.57 6.42 9.82
N VAL A 74 21.24 6.56 9.94
CA VAL A 74 20.42 5.58 10.66
C VAL A 74 20.49 4.20 10.00
N MET A 75 20.34 4.12 8.69
CA MET A 75 20.38 2.83 8.00
C MET A 75 21.76 2.16 8.13
N LYS A 76 22.84 2.94 8.08
CA LYS A 76 24.20 2.41 8.31
C LYS A 76 24.33 1.80 9.71
N GLU A 77 23.92 2.53 10.74
CA GLU A 77 23.96 2.06 12.13
C GLU A 77 23.10 0.81 12.34
N VAL A 78 21.89 0.80 11.78
CA VAL A 78 20.95 -0.34 11.88
C VAL A 78 21.50 -1.58 11.18
N VAL A 79 22.05 -1.44 9.98
CA VAL A 79 22.66 -2.55 9.24
C VAL A 79 23.86 -3.11 9.99
N ASP A 80 24.73 -2.25 10.50
CA ASP A 80 25.92 -2.66 11.28
C ASP A 80 25.49 -3.36 12.58
N PHE A 81 24.46 -2.85 13.27
CA PHE A 81 23.90 -3.48 14.45
C PHE A 81 23.32 -4.88 14.13
N VAL A 82 22.46 -5.00 13.14
CA VAL A 82 21.79 -6.26 12.81
C VAL A 82 22.81 -7.32 12.36
N ARG A 83 23.82 -6.92 11.62
CA ARG A 83 24.93 -7.82 11.22
C ARG A 83 25.75 -8.32 12.41
N ARG A 84 26.05 -7.44 13.36
CA ARG A 84 26.87 -7.77 14.55
C ARG A 84 26.07 -8.51 15.61
N GLU A 85 24.90 -8.00 16.00
CA GLU A 85 24.12 -8.50 17.13
C GLU A 85 23.18 -9.65 16.74
N ARG A 86 22.93 -9.85 15.46
CA ARG A 86 21.97 -10.87 14.94
C ARG A 86 20.59 -10.77 15.57
N LYS A 87 20.05 -9.54 15.70
CA LYS A 87 18.75 -9.23 16.31
C LYS A 87 17.90 -8.38 15.39
N PRO A 88 16.57 -8.47 15.50
CA PRO A 88 15.67 -7.67 14.67
C PRO A 88 15.74 -6.19 15.02
N TYR A 89 15.46 -5.38 14.01
CA TYR A 89 15.40 -3.93 14.12
C TYR A 89 14.25 -3.36 13.30
N LEU A 90 13.48 -2.43 13.87
CA LEU A 90 12.48 -1.67 13.14
C LEU A 90 12.96 -0.24 12.90
N VAL A 91 12.92 0.18 11.66
CA VAL A 91 13.15 1.57 11.24
C VAL A 91 11.81 2.15 10.79
N HIS A 92 11.32 3.14 11.52
CA HIS A 92 10.12 3.89 11.18
C HIS A 92 10.53 5.19 10.49
N ALA A 93 10.41 5.24 9.18
CA ALA A 93 10.77 6.38 8.36
C ALA A 93 9.51 7.18 8.01
N GLN A 94 9.43 8.44 8.44
CA GLN A 94 8.40 9.37 8.02
C GLN A 94 8.75 9.88 6.62
N VAL A 95 7.89 9.63 5.64
CA VAL A 95 8.14 9.94 4.23
C VAL A 95 6.95 10.68 3.61
N PRO A 96 7.17 11.54 2.60
CA PRO A 96 6.07 12.11 1.85
C PRO A 96 5.48 11.12 0.84
N LEU A 97 4.20 11.25 0.53
CA LEU A 97 3.55 10.61 -0.61
C LEU A 97 3.45 11.62 -1.76
N LEU A 98 4.42 11.59 -2.68
CA LEU A 98 4.59 12.59 -3.74
C LEU A 98 3.86 12.26 -5.05
N GLY A 99 3.33 11.05 -5.17
CA GLY A 99 2.60 10.62 -6.35
C GLY A 99 1.20 10.11 -6.03
N HIS A 100 0.63 9.39 -6.96
CA HIS A 100 -0.52 8.53 -6.70
C HIS A 100 -0.05 7.30 -5.92
N HIS A 101 -0.91 6.74 -5.09
CA HIS A 101 -0.59 5.52 -4.36
C HIS A 101 -0.38 4.35 -5.32
N THR A 102 -1.18 4.30 -6.36
CA THR A 102 -1.12 3.28 -7.42
C THR A 102 -1.46 3.91 -8.77
N SER A 103 -1.17 3.22 -9.86
CA SER A 103 -1.44 3.68 -11.23
C SER A 103 -2.92 3.90 -11.54
N GLY A 104 -3.84 3.20 -10.86
CA GLY A 104 -5.28 3.24 -11.15
C GLY A 104 -6.10 4.21 -10.30
N VAL A 105 -5.56 4.70 -9.19
CA VAL A 105 -6.33 5.50 -8.22
C VAL A 105 -5.76 6.91 -8.13
N ARG A 106 -6.57 7.87 -8.53
CA ARG A 106 -6.19 9.27 -8.56
C ARG A 106 -6.37 9.91 -7.19
N ARG A 107 -5.30 10.57 -6.70
CA ARG A 107 -5.28 11.28 -5.40
C ARG A 107 -6.33 12.36 -5.26
N GLU A 108 -6.72 12.99 -6.36
CA GLU A 108 -7.70 14.08 -6.42
C GLU A 108 -9.08 13.66 -5.92
N PHE A 109 -9.34 12.35 -5.80
CA PHE A 109 -10.58 11.85 -5.25
C PHE A 109 -10.62 11.86 -3.71
N TYR A 110 -9.47 11.88 -3.03
CA TYR A 110 -9.42 11.67 -1.58
C TYR A 110 -8.43 12.56 -0.82
N ARG A 111 -7.48 13.24 -1.51
CA ARG A 111 -6.54 14.17 -0.88
C ARG A 111 -6.90 15.61 -1.19
N THR A 112 -6.68 16.53 -0.23
CA THR A 112 -6.84 17.96 -0.45
C THR A 112 -5.56 18.60 -0.99
N ASP A 113 -5.68 19.80 -1.58
CA ASP A 113 -4.52 20.55 -2.07
C ASP A 113 -3.57 20.94 -0.93
N GLU A 114 -4.08 21.23 0.27
CA GLU A 114 -3.27 21.55 1.44
C GLU A 114 -2.48 20.32 1.93
N ASP A 115 -3.09 19.15 1.92
CA ASP A 115 -2.39 17.91 2.26
C ASP A 115 -1.28 17.63 1.23
N TRP A 116 -1.60 17.78 -0.05
CA TRP A 116 -0.62 17.64 -1.11
C TRP A 116 0.55 18.60 -0.98
N ALA A 117 0.30 19.89 -0.72
CA ALA A 117 1.34 20.90 -0.55
C ALA A 117 2.28 20.56 0.61
N ARG A 118 1.74 20.11 1.75
CA ARG A 118 2.57 19.66 2.89
C ARG A 118 3.52 18.52 2.51
N HIS A 119 3.05 17.55 1.71
CA HIS A 119 3.92 16.46 1.26
C HIS A 119 4.99 16.94 0.27
N GLN A 120 4.67 17.89 -0.61
CA GLN A 120 5.63 18.47 -1.56
C GLN A 120 6.77 19.22 -0.85
N GLU A 121 6.50 19.89 0.26
CA GLU A 121 7.52 20.58 1.06
C GLU A 121 8.57 19.61 1.63
N HIS A 122 8.23 18.33 1.73
CA HIS A 122 9.10 17.28 2.24
C HIS A 122 9.72 16.41 1.13
N ASP A 123 9.71 16.86 -0.12
CA ASP A 123 10.36 16.15 -1.22
C ASP A 123 11.86 15.95 -0.94
N PRO A 124 12.32 14.67 -0.80
CA PRO A 124 13.72 14.38 -0.46
C PRO A 124 14.70 14.83 -1.55
N ASN A 125 14.30 14.82 -2.82
CA ASN A 125 15.16 15.26 -3.92
C ASN A 125 15.43 16.75 -3.83
N SER A 126 14.39 17.54 -3.64
CA SER A 126 14.50 19.00 -3.49
C SER A 126 15.32 19.38 -2.26
N LYS A 127 15.12 18.69 -1.13
CA LYS A 127 15.91 18.89 0.10
C LYS A 127 17.38 18.52 -0.09
N LEU A 128 17.67 17.39 -0.73
CA LEU A 128 19.04 16.95 -0.99
C LEU A 128 19.74 17.89 -1.95
N ARG A 129 19.09 18.30 -3.06
CA ARG A 129 19.62 19.25 -4.02
C ARG A 129 20.06 20.54 -3.32
N LYS A 130 19.19 21.12 -2.50
CA LYS A 130 19.50 22.33 -1.73
C LYS A 130 20.74 22.13 -0.85
N LYS A 131 20.83 21.04 -0.09
CA LYS A 131 21.99 20.73 0.75
C LYS A 131 23.29 20.58 -0.05
N LEU A 132 23.24 19.94 -1.21
CA LEU A 132 24.40 19.74 -2.07
C LEU A 132 24.93 21.07 -2.62
N VAL A 133 24.04 21.96 -3.06
CA VAL A 133 24.41 23.30 -3.50
C VAL A 133 25.02 24.12 -2.35
N GLU A 134 24.43 24.07 -1.15
CA GLU A 134 24.97 24.72 0.05
C GLU A 134 26.37 24.19 0.44
N LYS A 135 26.67 22.93 0.12
CA LYS A 135 27.97 22.30 0.30
C LYS A 135 28.97 22.54 -0.85
N GLY A 136 28.57 23.31 -1.86
CA GLY A 136 29.42 23.74 -2.96
C GLY A 136 29.40 22.83 -4.19
N VAL A 137 28.48 21.88 -4.29
CA VAL A 137 28.26 21.11 -5.52
C VAL A 137 27.65 22.05 -6.58
N LEU A 138 28.23 22.04 -7.77
CA LEU A 138 27.81 22.94 -8.82
C LEU A 138 26.48 22.47 -9.45
N GLU A 139 25.63 23.41 -9.79
CA GLU A 139 24.31 23.16 -10.38
C GLU A 139 24.41 22.35 -11.68
N ASN A 140 25.44 22.61 -12.51
CA ASN A 140 25.66 21.86 -13.75
C ASN A 140 26.03 20.38 -13.50
N GLU A 141 26.67 20.05 -12.38
CA GLU A 141 26.94 18.65 -12.00
C GLU A 141 25.64 17.93 -11.63
N LEU A 142 24.76 18.58 -10.89
CA LEU A 142 23.45 18.02 -10.53
C LEU A 142 22.58 17.81 -11.78
N LEU A 143 22.54 18.78 -12.70
CA LEU A 143 21.83 18.66 -13.97
C LEU A 143 22.40 17.52 -14.84
N HIS A 144 23.71 17.29 -14.79
CA HIS A 144 24.34 16.18 -15.51
C HIS A 144 23.87 14.83 -14.95
N ILE A 145 23.88 14.67 -13.62
CA ILE A 145 23.40 13.45 -12.94
C ILE A 145 21.93 13.18 -13.26
N GLU A 146 21.09 14.21 -13.20
CA GLU A 146 19.66 14.09 -13.53
C GLU A 146 19.44 13.63 -14.99
N LYS A 147 20.23 14.18 -15.91
CA LYS A 147 20.16 13.80 -17.32
C LYS A 147 20.58 12.33 -17.54
N GLU A 148 21.70 11.92 -16.95
CA GLU A 148 22.16 10.53 -17.05
C GLU A 148 21.13 9.55 -16.47
N ALA A 149 20.54 9.89 -15.30
CA ALA A 149 19.49 9.07 -14.70
C ALA A 149 18.24 8.97 -15.59
N ALA A 150 17.82 10.09 -16.18
CA ALA A 150 16.68 10.11 -17.10
C ALA A 150 16.93 9.27 -18.37
N GLU A 151 18.14 9.36 -18.96
CA GLU A 151 18.54 8.58 -20.11
C GLU A 151 18.58 7.08 -19.80
N LEU A 152 19.10 6.70 -18.62
CA LEU A 152 19.12 5.31 -18.17
C LEU A 152 17.70 4.74 -18.04
N VAL A 153 16.83 5.46 -17.34
CA VAL A 153 15.42 5.05 -17.14
C VAL A 153 14.68 4.95 -18.46
N ALA A 154 14.87 5.91 -19.37
CA ALA A 154 14.25 5.87 -20.71
C ALA A 154 14.74 4.66 -21.53
N GLY A 155 16.03 4.33 -21.45
CA GLY A 155 16.61 3.16 -22.10
C GLY A 155 16.05 1.84 -21.55
N ASP A 156 15.93 1.73 -20.24
CA ASP A 156 15.38 0.52 -19.60
C ASP A 156 13.87 0.38 -19.87
N PHE A 157 13.12 1.48 -19.88
CA PHE A 157 11.73 1.48 -20.29
C PHE A 157 11.56 1.00 -21.74
N ALA A 158 12.39 1.50 -22.67
CA ALA A 158 12.36 1.06 -24.06
C ALA A 158 12.65 -0.45 -24.22
N LYS A 159 13.61 -0.98 -23.44
CA LYS A 159 13.89 -2.43 -23.41
C LYS A 159 12.69 -3.22 -22.88
N ALA A 160 12.03 -2.75 -21.81
CA ALA A 160 10.85 -3.40 -21.25
C ALA A 160 9.70 -3.44 -22.27
N VAL A 161 9.44 -2.32 -22.95
CA VAL A 161 8.41 -2.23 -23.99
C VAL A 161 8.72 -3.14 -25.19
N ALA A 162 9.98 -3.31 -25.53
CA ALA A 162 10.41 -4.18 -26.64
C ALA A 162 10.47 -5.68 -26.26
N SER A 163 10.29 -6.02 -24.99
CA SER A 163 10.26 -7.41 -24.54
C SER A 163 9.01 -8.13 -25.08
N PRO A 164 9.09 -9.42 -25.38
CA PRO A 164 7.92 -10.18 -25.81
C PRO A 164 6.87 -10.21 -24.69
N ASP A 165 5.60 -10.18 -25.08
CA ASP A 165 4.51 -10.37 -24.15
C ASP A 165 4.60 -11.76 -23.48
N PRO A 166 4.18 -11.88 -22.21
CA PRO A 166 4.05 -13.18 -21.56
C PRO A 166 3.11 -14.10 -22.36
N ASP A 167 3.43 -15.38 -22.44
CA ASP A 167 2.55 -16.36 -23.07
C ASP A 167 1.28 -16.53 -22.19
N PRO A 168 0.09 -16.19 -22.70
CA PRO A 168 -1.16 -16.36 -21.94
C PRO A 168 -1.42 -17.80 -21.50
N ALA A 169 -0.86 -18.80 -22.21
CA ALA A 169 -1.01 -20.19 -21.82
C ALA A 169 -0.32 -20.54 -20.51
N THR A 170 0.63 -19.72 -20.05
CA THR A 170 1.37 -19.95 -18.80
C THR A 170 0.71 -19.31 -17.58
N VAL A 171 -0.45 -18.65 -17.72
CA VAL A 171 -1.10 -17.93 -16.62
C VAL A 171 -1.48 -18.83 -15.44
N GLU A 172 -1.75 -20.10 -15.70
CA GLU A 172 -2.12 -21.10 -14.69
C GLU A 172 -0.92 -21.96 -14.24
N ASP A 173 0.27 -21.74 -14.81
CA ASP A 173 1.45 -22.50 -14.44
C ASP A 173 1.89 -22.19 -13.01
N HIS A 174 2.15 -23.22 -12.23
CA HIS A 174 2.70 -23.14 -10.87
C HIS A 174 1.85 -22.39 -9.82
N ILE A 175 0.57 -22.09 -10.10
CA ILE A 175 -0.33 -21.43 -9.15
C ILE A 175 -0.79 -22.40 -8.06
N PHE A 176 -1.22 -23.58 -8.44
CA PHE A 176 -1.73 -24.63 -7.55
C PHE A 176 -1.15 -25.99 -7.89
N VAL A 177 -1.13 -26.86 -6.89
CA VAL A 177 -1.04 -28.32 -7.15
C VAL A 177 -2.31 -28.74 -7.90
N ALA A 178 -2.20 -29.70 -8.81
CA ALA A 178 -3.33 -30.21 -9.56
C ALA A 178 -4.49 -30.55 -8.60
N THR A 179 -5.58 -29.82 -8.72
CA THR A 179 -6.77 -29.95 -7.89
C THR A 179 -7.94 -30.32 -8.80
N PRO A 180 -8.71 -31.37 -8.46
CA PRO A 180 -9.89 -31.68 -9.25
C PRO A 180 -10.90 -30.53 -9.13
N ILE A 181 -11.23 -29.94 -10.27
CA ILE A 181 -12.26 -28.91 -10.35
C ILE A 181 -13.60 -29.60 -10.20
N THR A 182 -14.36 -29.17 -9.19
CA THR A 182 -15.73 -29.61 -9.03
C THR A 182 -16.64 -28.88 -10.03
N GLU A 183 -17.86 -29.34 -10.19
CA GLU A 183 -18.80 -28.82 -11.19
C GLU A 183 -18.95 -27.30 -11.13
N GLU A 184 -18.77 -26.64 -12.26
CA GLU A 184 -19.15 -25.25 -12.45
C GLU A 184 -20.65 -25.17 -12.79
N LYS A 185 -21.38 -24.33 -12.07
CA LYS A 185 -22.83 -24.10 -12.29
C LYS A 185 -23.05 -22.70 -12.85
N GLY A 186 -23.97 -22.60 -13.81
CA GLY A 186 -24.37 -21.35 -14.42
C GLY A 186 -23.86 -21.20 -15.86
N GLU A 187 -24.25 -20.08 -16.47
CA GLU A 187 -23.90 -19.74 -17.85
C GLU A 187 -22.99 -18.50 -17.84
N ARG A 188 -21.74 -18.66 -18.27
CA ARG A 188 -20.76 -17.56 -18.29
C ARG A 188 -21.08 -16.44 -19.27
N SER A 189 -21.84 -16.74 -20.32
CA SER A 189 -22.18 -15.80 -21.38
C SER A 189 -23.61 -16.01 -21.85
N PRO A 190 -24.61 -15.61 -21.04
CA PRO A 190 -26.01 -15.81 -21.37
C PRO A 190 -26.39 -15.08 -22.68
N ALA A 191 -27.12 -15.78 -23.57
CA ALA A 191 -27.51 -15.24 -24.84
C ALA A 191 -28.41 -14.00 -24.69
N GLY A 192 -28.08 -12.92 -25.40
CA GLY A 192 -28.84 -11.69 -25.40
C GLY A 192 -28.57 -10.74 -24.22
N ALA A 193 -27.64 -11.06 -23.33
CA ALA A 193 -27.22 -10.14 -22.29
C ALA A 193 -26.28 -9.06 -22.82
N ASP A 194 -26.45 -7.84 -22.34
CA ASP A 194 -25.54 -6.73 -22.62
C ASP A 194 -24.16 -6.98 -22.02
N LYS A 195 -23.13 -6.64 -22.76
CA LYS A 195 -21.76 -6.72 -22.25
C LYS A 195 -21.46 -5.52 -21.37
N VAL A 196 -21.06 -5.77 -20.13
CA VAL A 196 -20.56 -4.77 -19.19
C VAL A 196 -19.14 -5.14 -18.75
N ILE A 197 -18.39 -4.18 -18.26
CA ILE A 197 -17.08 -4.48 -17.66
C ILE A 197 -17.29 -5.16 -16.29
N MET A 198 -16.35 -6.00 -15.90
CA MET A 198 -16.46 -6.83 -14.69
C MET A 198 -16.70 -5.99 -13.42
N VAL A 199 -16.05 -4.85 -13.29
CA VAL A 199 -16.22 -3.97 -12.12
C VAL A 199 -17.63 -3.37 -12.04
N ASP A 200 -18.23 -3.01 -13.16
CA ASP A 200 -19.60 -2.51 -13.19
C ASP A 200 -20.60 -3.64 -12.87
N ALA A 201 -20.35 -4.85 -13.35
CA ALA A 201 -21.16 -6.02 -12.98
C ALA A 201 -21.13 -6.28 -11.48
N ALA A 202 -19.96 -6.18 -10.84
CA ALA A 202 -19.81 -6.30 -9.39
C ALA A 202 -20.58 -5.17 -8.65
N LEU A 203 -20.42 -3.92 -9.09
CA LEU A 203 -21.14 -2.77 -8.53
C LEU A 203 -22.67 -2.96 -8.61
N PHE A 204 -23.18 -3.39 -9.76
CA PHE A 204 -24.62 -3.61 -9.94
C PHE A 204 -25.14 -4.73 -9.05
N ALA A 205 -24.43 -5.85 -8.97
CA ALA A 205 -24.82 -6.98 -8.11
C ALA A 205 -24.84 -6.59 -6.62
N ILE A 206 -23.81 -5.88 -6.14
CA ILE A 206 -23.78 -5.39 -4.75
C ILE A 206 -24.92 -4.42 -4.48
N ARG A 207 -25.20 -3.49 -5.39
CA ARG A 207 -26.31 -2.56 -5.26
C ARG A 207 -27.65 -3.28 -5.16
N GLU A 208 -27.93 -4.23 -6.04
CA GLU A 208 -29.17 -5.02 -6.03
C GLU A 208 -29.36 -5.80 -4.72
N ILE A 209 -28.29 -6.42 -4.21
CA ILE A 209 -28.33 -7.10 -2.91
C ILE A 209 -28.65 -6.10 -1.79
N MET A 210 -28.01 -4.95 -1.75
CA MET A 210 -28.23 -3.95 -0.71
C MET A 210 -29.60 -3.27 -0.80
N GLU A 211 -30.20 -3.17 -1.99
CA GLU A 211 -31.56 -2.70 -2.19
C GLU A 211 -32.62 -3.70 -1.68
N GLN A 212 -32.37 -5.00 -1.89
CA GLN A 212 -33.26 -6.08 -1.51
C GLN A 212 -33.12 -6.48 -0.02
N HIS A 213 -31.94 -6.24 0.57
CA HIS A 213 -31.59 -6.64 1.92
C HIS A 213 -31.14 -5.43 2.75
N PRO A 214 -32.07 -4.79 3.49
CA PRO A 214 -31.75 -3.63 4.33
C PRO A 214 -30.67 -3.91 5.39
N GLU A 215 -30.54 -5.15 5.83
CA GLU A 215 -29.53 -5.64 6.79
C GLU A 215 -28.15 -5.80 6.17
N ALA A 216 -28.03 -5.90 4.85
CA ALA A 216 -26.74 -6.12 4.19
C ALA A 216 -25.82 -4.89 4.35
N VAL A 217 -24.57 -5.17 4.65
CA VAL A 217 -23.50 -4.18 4.76
C VAL A 217 -22.36 -4.52 3.81
N LEU A 218 -21.72 -3.49 3.29
CA LEU A 218 -20.49 -3.59 2.51
C LEU A 218 -19.35 -2.92 3.32
N TYR A 219 -18.35 -3.69 3.68
CA TYR A 219 -17.19 -3.17 4.37
C TYR A 219 -15.90 -3.85 3.90
N GLY A 220 -14.81 -3.15 4.07
CA GLY A 220 -13.50 -3.61 3.63
C GLY A 220 -12.54 -2.45 3.48
N GLN A 221 -11.41 -2.73 2.87
CA GLN A 221 -10.39 -1.72 2.62
C GLN A 221 -10.83 -0.83 1.45
N ASP A 222 -10.82 0.48 1.66
CA ASP A 222 -11.07 1.51 0.63
C ASP A 222 -12.46 1.47 -0.05
N VAL A 223 -13.42 0.69 0.45
CA VAL A 223 -14.78 0.59 -0.15
C VAL A 223 -15.70 1.76 0.23
N GLY A 224 -15.35 2.50 1.27
CA GLY A 224 -16.15 3.60 1.77
C GLY A 224 -16.35 4.76 0.79
N LYS A 225 -17.27 5.65 1.14
CA LYS A 225 -17.75 6.78 0.31
C LYS A 225 -16.62 7.59 -0.36
N ARG A 226 -15.50 7.80 0.32
CA ARG A 226 -14.41 8.66 -0.19
C ARG A 226 -13.83 8.15 -1.52
N LEU A 227 -13.64 6.82 -1.67
CA LEU A 227 -13.10 6.22 -2.87
C LEU A 227 -14.10 5.31 -3.59
N GLY A 228 -14.81 4.45 -2.86
CA GLY A 228 -15.76 3.50 -3.44
C GLY A 228 -15.09 2.29 -4.10
N GLY A 229 -14.07 1.76 -3.43
CA GLY A 229 -13.24 0.66 -3.93
C GLY A 229 -12.10 1.10 -4.83
N VAL A 230 -10.98 0.37 -4.79
CA VAL A 230 -9.77 0.66 -5.58
C VAL A 230 -10.07 0.60 -7.09
N PHE A 231 -10.93 -0.31 -7.50
CA PHE A 231 -11.39 -0.43 -8.89
C PHE A 231 -12.78 0.20 -9.11
N ARG A 232 -13.29 0.95 -8.15
CA ARG A 232 -14.59 1.62 -8.20
C ARG A 232 -15.80 0.67 -8.13
N GLU A 233 -15.61 -0.55 -7.66
CA GLU A 233 -16.64 -1.59 -7.48
C GLU A 233 -17.69 -1.25 -6.43
N ALA A 234 -17.43 -0.25 -5.58
CA ALA A 234 -18.36 0.29 -4.59
C ALA A 234 -18.68 1.77 -4.83
N ALA A 235 -18.37 2.30 -6.02
CA ALA A 235 -18.63 3.70 -6.36
C ALA A 235 -20.10 4.07 -6.16
N THR A 236 -20.35 5.23 -5.51
CA THR A 236 -21.70 5.74 -5.18
C THR A 236 -22.47 4.97 -4.10
N LEU A 237 -22.11 3.74 -3.75
CA LEU A 237 -22.85 2.96 -2.75
C LEU A 237 -22.87 3.63 -1.38
N GLY A 238 -21.77 4.27 -0.97
CA GLY A 238 -21.71 5.04 0.26
C GLY A 238 -22.65 6.25 0.30
N ASP A 239 -22.90 6.88 -0.85
CA ASP A 239 -23.89 7.96 -0.98
C ASP A 239 -25.32 7.43 -0.98
N MET A 240 -25.55 6.26 -1.58
CA MET A 240 -26.88 5.65 -1.68
C MET A 240 -27.36 5.05 -0.36
N PHE A 241 -26.48 4.32 0.33
CA PHE A 241 -26.84 3.52 1.51
C PHE A 241 -26.32 4.07 2.85
N GLY A 242 -25.47 5.10 2.80
CA GLY A 242 -24.89 5.74 3.98
C GLY A 242 -23.67 4.99 4.56
N GLU A 243 -22.89 5.71 5.35
CA GLU A 243 -21.62 5.19 5.90
C GLU A 243 -21.82 4.12 6.99
N HIS A 244 -23.03 3.97 7.52
CA HIS A 244 -23.38 2.88 8.44
C HIS A 244 -23.57 1.54 7.75
N ARG A 245 -23.77 1.52 6.43
CA ARG A 245 -23.88 0.31 5.61
C ARG A 245 -22.72 0.13 4.65
N VAL A 246 -21.99 1.20 4.29
CA VAL A 246 -20.83 1.14 3.38
C VAL A 246 -19.67 1.87 4.06
N PHE A 247 -18.71 1.12 4.60
CA PHE A 247 -17.66 1.72 5.41
C PHE A 247 -16.29 1.03 5.25
N ASN A 248 -15.23 1.81 5.52
CA ASN A 248 -13.87 1.30 5.52
C ASN A 248 -13.55 0.52 6.79
N THR A 249 -12.72 -0.50 6.64
CA THR A 249 -12.00 -1.16 7.74
C THR A 249 -10.53 -0.74 7.74
N ALA A 250 -9.80 -1.09 8.80
CA ALA A 250 -8.35 -1.18 8.74
C ALA A 250 -7.92 -2.25 7.73
N ILE A 251 -6.64 -2.24 7.34
CA ILE A 251 -6.06 -3.30 6.50
C ILE A 251 -5.86 -4.55 7.37
N GLN A 252 -6.81 -5.44 7.32
CA GLN A 252 -6.88 -6.65 8.14
C GLN A 252 -7.70 -7.71 7.41
N GLU A 253 -7.13 -8.40 6.45
CA GLU A 253 -7.83 -9.36 5.60
C GLU A 253 -8.47 -10.49 6.42
N ALA A 254 -7.77 -11.01 7.42
CA ALA A 254 -8.30 -12.03 8.32
C ALA A 254 -9.54 -11.54 9.08
N TYR A 255 -9.53 -10.28 9.54
CA TYR A 255 -10.70 -9.66 10.16
C TYR A 255 -11.86 -9.53 9.16
N VAL A 256 -11.59 -9.03 7.95
CA VAL A 256 -12.63 -8.82 6.93
C VAL A 256 -13.32 -10.15 6.60
N VAL A 257 -12.55 -11.20 6.33
CA VAL A 257 -13.08 -12.53 6.01
C VAL A 257 -13.76 -13.18 7.23
N GLY A 258 -13.11 -13.16 8.39
CA GLY A 258 -13.63 -13.80 9.59
C GLY A 258 -14.88 -13.15 10.15
N SER A 259 -14.96 -11.81 10.12
CA SER A 259 -16.17 -11.09 10.56
C SER A 259 -17.33 -11.27 9.59
N THR A 260 -17.06 -11.41 8.30
CA THR A 260 -18.10 -11.75 7.31
C THR A 260 -18.75 -13.09 7.62
N ALA A 261 -17.95 -14.11 7.91
CA ALA A 261 -18.47 -15.42 8.33
C ALA A 261 -19.26 -15.36 9.65
N GLY A 262 -18.90 -14.45 10.56
CA GLY A 262 -19.61 -14.26 11.82
C GLY A 262 -20.90 -13.46 11.71
N MET A 263 -21.06 -12.65 10.65
CA MET A 263 -22.27 -11.84 10.40
C MET A 263 -23.30 -12.55 9.50
N SER A 264 -22.87 -13.53 8.71
CA SER A 264 -23.72 -14.32 7.85
C SER A 264 -24.41 -15.45 8.61
#